data_1cd3b52b6e99dbcc26b9d36e2f187d8e
#
_entry.id   1cd3b52b6e99dbcc26b9d36e2f187d8e
#
_cell.length_a   1.000
_cell.length_b   1.000
_cell.length_c   1.000
_cell.angle_alpha   90.00
_cell.angle_beta   90.00
_cell.angle_gamma   90.00
#
_symmetry.space_group_name_H-M   'P 1'
#
loop_
_entity.id
_entity.type
_entity.pdbx_description
1 polymer ?
#
loop_
_entity_poly.entity_id
_entity_poly.type
_entity_poly.pdbx_seq_one_letter_code
_entity_poly.pdbx_strand_id
1 'polypeptide(L)'
;GQMYEGGIRVPFLFQWPGKVPAGKTFDRPVLSTDIFATIHAAAGAPKPEREYIESYDLLPYLTGKYKEDPHEWLYWRQSHKTAFRVGDMKIVRHTPKKWELYNLAEDPAETKDLSEDQVEQFESLLEGWEKINGNMVEPLFK
;
A
#
# COMPACT_ATOMS: atom_id res chain seq x y z
N GLY A 1 -11.86 -7.49 9.06
CA GLY A 1 -10.89 -6.43 8.84
C GLY A 1 -11.54 -5.20 8.24
N GLN A 2 -10.96 -4.05 8.48
CA GLN A 2 -11.36 -2.79 7.87
C GLN A 2 -10.30 -2.36 6.87
N MET A 3 -10.70 -1.69 5.78
CA MET A 3 -9.80 -1.19 4.74
C MET A 3 -9.41 0.28 4.96
N TYR A 4 -9.96 0.90 6.00
CA TYR A 4 -9.56 2.24 6.45
C TYR A 4 -8.19 2.23 7.13
N GLU A 5 -7.54 3.40 7.22
CA GLU A 5 -6.20 3.53 7.83
C GLU A 5 -6.13 2.92 9.23
N GLY A 6 -7.17 3.06 10.06
CA GLY A 6 -7.25 2.43 11.37
C GLY A 6 -7.18 0.89 11.36
N GLY A 7 -7.39 0.26 10.20
CA GLY A 7 -7.33 -1.21 10.06
C GLY A 7 -6.10 -1.72 9.31
N ILE A 8 -5.47 -0.91 8.47
CA ILE A 8 -4.35 -1.34 7.62
C ILE A 8 -3.03 -0.62 7.90
N ARG A 9 -3.07 0.60 8.45
CA ARG A 9 -1.88 1.35 8.84
C ARG A 9 -1.44 0.94 10.24
N VAL A 10 -0.53 -0.02 10.31
CA VAL A 10 0.01 -0.54 11.58
C VAL A 10 1.44 -0.06 11.80
N PRO A 11 1.89 0.14 13.06
CA PRO A 11 3.27 0.44 13.37
C PRO A 11 4.21 -0.65 12.86
N PHE A 12 5.29 -0.26 12.18
CA PHE A 12 6.35 -1.15 11.74
C PHE A 12 7.70 -0.66 12.29
N LEU A 13 8.39 -1.49 13.04
CA LEU A 13 9.69 -1.19 13.62
C LEU A 13 10.75 -2.07 12.98
N PHE A 14 11.79 -1.43 12.47
CA PHE A 14 12.92 -2.10 11.82
C PHE A 14 14.24 -1.67 12.45
N GLN A 15 15.10 -2.64 12.75
CA GLN A 15 16.40 -2.38 13.32
C GLN A 15 17.48 -3.26 12.65
N TRP A 16 18.56 -2.60 12.18
CA TRP A 16 19.75 -3.29 11.72
C TRP A 16 20.99 -2.45 12.02
N PRO A 17 21.63 -2.67 13.19
CA PRO A 17 22.82 -1.92 13.59
C PRO A 17 23.94 -1.97 12.54
N GLY A 18 24.52 -0.81 12.23
CA GLY A 18 25.58 -0.68 11.23
C GLY A 18 25.13 -0.71 9.77
N LYS A 19 23.85 -0.94 9.49
CA LYS A 19 23.28 -0.95 8.13
C LYS A 19 22.21 0.12 7.94
N VAL A 20 21.29 0.22 8.88
CA VAL A 20 20.18 1.20 8.85
C VAL A 20 20.37 2.23 9.96
N PRO A 21 20.25 3.55 9.66
CA PRO A 21 20.39 4.61 10.66
C PRO A 21 19.38 4.46 11.80
N ALA A 22 19.87 4.57 13.05
CA ALA A 22 18.99 4.55 14.22
C ALA A 22 18.19 5.85 14.39
N GLY A 23 17.04 5.76 15.06
CA GLY A 23 16.23 6.92 15.44
C GLY A 23 15.61 7.69 14.27
N LYS A 24 15.43 7.04 13.12
CA LYS A 24 14.78 7.61 11.93
C LYS A 24 13.35 7.13 11.80
N THR A 25 12.51 8.00 11.29
CA THR A 25 11.16 7.68 10.82
C THR A 25 11.17 7.63 9.29
N PHE A 26 10.48 6.64 8.73
CA PHE A 26 10.24 6.52 7.31
C PHE A 26 8.74 6.65 7.08
N ASP A 27 8.31 7.80 6.55
CA ASP A 27 6.90 8.19 6.49
C ASP A 27 6.17 7.70 5.22
N ARG A 28 6.90 7.04 4.32
CA ARG A 28 6.30 6.51 3.08
C ARG A 28 5.60 5.19 3.34
N PRO A 29 4.50 4.93 2.62
CA PRO A 29 3.77 3.69 2.80
C PRO A 29 4.59 2.50 2.30
N VAL A 30 4.56 1.41 3.08
CA VAL A 30 5.17 0.12 2.77
C VAL A 30 4.17 -1.00 3.03
N LEU A 31 4.40 -2.15 2.44
CA LEU A 31 3.57 -3.34 2.63
C LEU A 31 4.28 -4.38 3.49
N SER A 32 3.53 -5.22 4.17
CA SER A 32 4.09 -6.36 4.93
C SER A 32 4.84 -7.35 4.02
N THR A 33 4.48 -7.43 2.75
CA THR A 33 5.19 -8.24 1.74
C THR A 33 6.61 -7.75 1.48
N ASP A 34 6.91 -6.46 1.71
CA ASP A 34 8.25 -5.89 1.54
C ASP A 34 9.28 -6.46 2.54
N ILE A 35 8.79 -6.97 3.67
CA ILE A 35 9.63 -7.69 4.64
C ILE A 35 10.32 -8.87 3.96
N PHE A 36 9.58 -9.63 3.14
CA PHE A 36 10.13 -10.77 2.41
C PHE A 36 11.23 -10.32 1.44
N ALA A 37 10.96 -9.34 0.58
CA ALA A 37 11.97 -8.85 -0.38
C ALA A 37 13.20 -8.27 0.33
N THR A 38 13.00 -7.55 1.43
CA THR A 38 14.08 -6.96 2.23
C THR A 38 14.97 -8.04 2.86
N ILE A 39 14.39 -9.06 3.48
CA ILE A 39 15.14 -10.18 4.08
C ILE A 39 15.86 -10.98 3.00
N HIS A 40 15.20 -11.24 1.88
CA HIS A 40 15.75 -11.97 0.75
C HIS A 40 16.99 -11.25 0.17
N ALA A 41 16.91 -9.95 -0.06
CA ALA A 41 18.02 -9.13 -0.51
C ALA A 41 19.16 -9.08 0.53
N ALA A 42 18.81 -8.93 1.80
CA ALA A 42 19.77 -8.91 2.91
C ALA A 42 20.57 -10.22 3.04
N ALA A 43 19.94 -11.35 2.71
CA ALA A 43 20.57 -12.67 2.69
C ALA A 43 21.46 -12.90 1.46
N GLY A 44 21.47 -11.98 0.48
CA GLY A 44 22.20 -12.14 -0.78
C GLY A 44 21.64 -13.26 -1.65
N ALA A 45 20.37 -13.64 -1.44
CA ALA A 45 19.72 -14.68 -2.22
C ALA A 45 19.40 -14.19 -3.64
N PRO A 46 19.40 -15.07 -4.67
CA PRO A 46 19.03 -14.68 -6.02
C PRO A 46 17.56 -14.24 -6.08
N LYS A 47 17.26 -13.18 -6.85
CA LYS A 47 15.89 -12.70 -6.99
C LYS A 47 14.94 -13.86 -7.38
N PRO A 48 13.80 -14.04 -6.68
CA PRO A 48 12.86 -15.08 -7.03
C PRO A 48 12.38 -14.92 -8.48
N GLU A 49 12.30 -16.02 -9.23
CA GLU A 49 11.81 -16.02 -10.62
C GLU A 49 10.30 -15.73 -10.74
N ARG A 50 9.59 -15.62 -9.62
CA ARG A 50 8.15 -15.35 -9.60
C ARG A 50 7.87 -13.87 -9.82
N GLU A 51 7.34 -13.53 -10.98
CA GLU A 51 6.93 -12.18 -11.39
C GLU A 51 5.76 -11.60 -10.55
N TYR A 52 5.16 -12.39 -9.64
CA TYR A 52 3.93 -12.04 -8.93
C TYR A 52 4.12 -11.56 -7.50
N ILE A 53 5.37 -11.34 -7.07
CA ILE A 53 5.61 -10.82 -5.72
C ILE A 53 5.79 -9.31 -5.84
N GLU A 54 4.70 -8.58 -5.64
CA GLU A 54 4.71 -7.12 -5.52
C GLU A 54 5.28 -6.73 -4.16
N SER A 55 6.60 -6.85 -4.04
CA SER A 55 7.34 -6.47 -2.84
C SER A 55 8.69 -5.88 -3.21
N TYR A 56 9.13 -4.92 -2.43
CA TYR A 56 10.35 -4.17 -2.66
C TYR A 56 11.34 -4.36 -1.51
N ASP A 57 12.63 -4.42 -1.85
CA ASP A 57 13.71 -4.31 -0.86
C ASP A 57 13.70 -2.89 -0.29
N LEU A 58 13.40 -2.77 0.99
CA LEU A 58 13.33 -1.47 1.68
C LEU A 58 14.69 -0.90 2.06
N LEU A 59 15.77 -1.67 2.06
CA LEU A 59 17.09 -1.19 2.51
C LEU A 59 17.59 0.04 1.74
N PRO A 60 17.48 0.14 0.41
CA PRO A 60 17.86 1.35 -0.33
C PRO A 60 17.07 2.59 0.09
N TYR A 61 15.80 2.43 0.42
CA TYR A 61 14.94 3.52 0.88
C TYR A 61 15.27 3.92 2.33
N LEU A 62 15.41 2.96 3.24
CA LEU A 62 15.72 3.18 4.66
C LEU A 62 17.11 3.77 4.86
N THR A 63 18.05 3.50 3.97
CA THR A 63 19.41 4.08 3.97
C THR A 63 19.48 5.43 3.23
N GLY A 64 18.40 5.86 2.59
CA GLY A 64 18.31 7.13 1.86
C GLY A 64 18.97 7.12 0.48
N LYS A 65 19.29 5.94 -0.07
CA LYS A 65 19.79 5.80 -1.44
C LYS A 65 18.72 6.13 -2.47
N TYR A 66 17.48 5.68 -2.23
CA TYR A 66 16.31 6.00 -3.05
C TYR A 66 15.45 7.06 -2.37
N LYS A 67 14.96 8.03 -3.15
CA LYS A 67 14.17 9.19 -2.68
C LYS A 67 12.70 9.11 -3.06
N GLU A 68 12.37 8.30 -4.05
CA GLU A 68 11.02 7.97 -4.50
C GLU A 68 10.30 7.03 -3.52
N ASP A 69 9.00 6.91 -3.67
CA ASP A 69 8.20 5.94 -2.92
C ASP A 69 8.51 4.51 -3.39
N PRO A 70 8.50 3.52 -2.48
CA PRO A 70 8.70 2.12 -2.86
C PRO A 70 7.61 1.61 -3.80
N HIS A 71 6.38 2.09 -3.62
CA HIS A 71 5.21 1.66 -4.36
C HIS A 71 4.57 2.82 -5.12
N GLU A 72 4.30 2.63 -6.39
CA GLU A 72 3.49 3.55 -7.20
C GLU A 72 2.02 3.54 -6.76
N TRP A 73 1.54 2.37 -6.38
CA TRP A 73 0.19 2.14 -5.88
C TRP A 73 0.18 1.04 -4.82
N LEU A 74 -0.89 1.00 -4.02
CA LEU A 74 -1.12 0.02 -2.98
C LEU A 74 -2.54 -0.55 -3.10
N TYR A 75 -2.68 -1.84 -2.93
CA TYR A 75 -3.95 -2.55 -3.09
C TYR A 75 -4.21 -3.51 -1.93
N TRP A 76 -5.43 -3.46 -1.41
CA TRP A 76 -5.90 -4.38 -0.37
C TRP A 76 -7.25 -4.95 -0.74
N ARG A 77 -7.47 -6.25 -0.51
CA ARG A 77 -8.75 -6.91 -0.71
C ARG A 77 -9.00 -7.98 0.33
N GLN A 78 -10.19 -7.97 0.90
CA GLN A 78 -10.70 -9.03 1.76
C GLN A 78 -12.18 -9.25 1.41
N SER A 79 -12.49 -10.30 0.68
CA SER A 79 -13.83 -10.55 0.15
C SER A 79 -14.31 -9.36 -0.72
N HIS A 80 -15.43 -8.76 -0.36
CA HIS A 80 -15.98 -7.56 -1.04
C HIS A 80 -15.35 -6.24 -0.60
N LYS A 81 -14.62 -6.24 0.51
CA LYS A 81 -13.94 -5.04 1.01
C LYS A 81 -12.62 -4.87 0.29
N THR A 82 -12.35 -3.65 -0.14
CA THR A 82 -11.12 -3.34 -0.86
C THR A 82 -10.72 -1.89 -0.68
N ALA A 83 -9.43 -1.61 -0.84
CA ALA A 83 -8.91 -0.27 -0.94
C ALA A 83 -7.82 -0.22 -2.01
N PHE A 84 -7.67 0.94 -2.63
CA PHE A 84 -6.63 1.24 -3.58
C PHE A 84 -6.11 2.65 -3.32
N ARG A 85 -4.79 2.80 -3.29
CA ARG A 85 -4.13 4.06 -2.97
C ARG A 85 -3.06 4.37 -4.00
N VAL A 86 -3.03 5.63 -4.46
CA VAL A 86 -1.97 6.21 -5.30
C VAL A 86 -1.55 7.52 -4.65
N GLY A 87 -0.30 7.61 -4.21
CA GLY A 87 0.17 8.74 -3.43
C GLY A 87 -0.65 8.93 -2.16
N ASP A 88 -1.25 10.11 -1.98
CA ASP A 88 -2.11 10.43 -0.83
C ASP A 88 -3.59 10.17 -1.09
N MET A 89 -3.98 9.91 -2.34
CA MET A 89 -5.37 9.63 -2.68
C MET A 89 -5.69 8.15 -2.52
N LYS A 90 -6.81 7.86 -1.85
CA LYS A 90 -7.23 6.50 -1.54
C LYS A 90 -8.72 6.32 -1.75
N ILE A 91 -9.09 5.29 -2.51
CA ILE A 91 -10.47 4.82 -2.57
C ILE A 91 -10.68 3.60 -1.68
N VAL A 92 -11.82 3.56 -1.04
CA VAL A 92 -12.22 2.47 -0.13
C VAL A 92 -13.62 1.98 -0.52
N ARG A 93 -13.78 0.66 -0.56
CA ARG A 93 -15.10 0.02 -0.62
C ARG A 93 -15.28 -0.89 0.57
N HIS A 94 -16.02 -0.43 1.56
CA HIS A 94 -16.31 -1.21 2.75
C HIS A 94 -17.59 -2.05 2.61
N THR A 95 -18.57 -1.53 1.89
CA THR A 95 -19.82 -2.24 1.53
C THR A 95 -19.87 -2.50 0.03
N PRO A 96 -20.59 -3.52 -0.45
CA PRO A 96 -20.59 -3.87 -1.88
C PRO A 96 -21.05 -2.75 -2.82
N LYS A 97 -21.79 -1.75 -2.31
CA LYS A 97 -22.45 -0.73 -3.11
C LYS A 97 -21.86 0.67 -3.01
N LYS A 98 -20.97 0.91 -2.04
CA LYS A 98 -20.45 2.26 -1.80
C LYS A 98 -18.96 2.31 -1.85
N TRP A 99 -18.43 3.14 -2.74
CA TRP A 99 -17.07 3.60 -2.76
C TRP A 99 -16.96 4.96 -2.08
N GLU A 100 -15.82 5.23 -1.51
CA GLU A 100 -15.48 6.48 -0.84
C GLU A 100 -14.07 6.90 -1.29
N LEU A 101 -13.81 8.20 -1.38
CA LEU A 101 -12.52 8.78 -1.75
C LEU A 101 -11.99 9.64 -0.60
N TYR A 102 -10.71 9.50 -0.28
CA TYR A 102 -10.04 10.25 0.77
C TYR A 102 -8.69 10.80 0.32
N ASN A 103 -8.32 11.98 0.82
CA ASN A 103 -6.98 12.53 0.73
C ASN A 103 -6.27 12.34 2.09
N LEU A 104 -5.39 11.38 2.19
CA LEU A 104 -4.73 11.01 3.45
C LEU A 104 -3.70 12.04 3.95
N ALA A 105 -3.25 12.97 3.09
CA ALA A 105 -2.39 14.07 3.51
C ALA A 105 -3.16 15.10 4.35
N GLU A 106 -4.43 15.31 4.04
CA GLU A 106 -5.29 16.30 4.71
C GLU A 106 -6.22 15.67 5.74
N ASP A 107 -6.67 14.43 5.48
CA ASP A 107 -7.61 13.67 6.29
C ASP A 107 -7.14 12.23 6.53
N PRO A 108 -6.11 12.03 7.36
CA PRO A 108 -5.61 10.69 7.68
C PRO A 108 -6.60 9.85 8.51
N ALA A 109 -7.66 10.45 9.02
CA ALA A 109 -8.72 9.77 9.77
C ALA A 109 -9.89 9.30 8.89
N GLU A 110 -9.87 9.65 7.58
CA GLU A 110 -10.87 9.24 6.59
C GLU A 110 -12.31 9.64 7.02
N THR A 111 -12.46 10.88 7.42
CA THR A 111 -13.72 11.43 7.96
C THR A 111 -14.57 12.11 6.89
N LYS A 112 -13.95 12.63 5.81
CA LYS A 112 -14.62 13.36 4.74
C LYS A 112 -14.49 12.62 3.41
N ASP A 113 -15.59 12.00 2.96
CA ASP A 113 -15.71 11.39 1.64
C ASP A 113 -15.70 12.48 0.54
N LEU A 114 -14.75 12.41 -0.37
CA LEU A 114 -14.55 13.34 -1.49
C LEU A 114 -15.06 12.80 -2.82
N SER A 115 -15.70 11.63 -2.86
CA SER A 115 -16.06 10.94 -4.10
C SER A 115 -17.06 11.74 -4.97
N GLU A 116 -17.91 12.56 -4.37
CA GLU A 116 -18.84 13.45 -5.07
C GLU A 116 -18.19 14.80 -5.43
N ASP A 117 -17.23 15.28 -4.63
CA ASP A 117 -16.54 16.57 -4.82
C ASP A 117 -15.41 16.48 -5.86
N GLN A 118 -14.73 15.32 -5.97
CA GLN A 118 -13.54 15.10 -6.81
C GLN A 118 -13.75 13.92 -7.78
N VAL A 119 -14.76 14.04 -8.64
CA VAL A 119 -15.22 12.95 -9.52
C VAL A 119 -14.12 12.46 -10.46
N GLU A 120 -13.37 13.34 -11.11
CA GLU A 120 -12.29 12.95 -12.04
C GLU A 120 -11.20 12.16 -11.34
N GLN A 121 -10.80 12.58 -10.13
CA GLN A 121 -9.79 11.88 -9.32
C GLN A 121 -10.32 10.51 -8.87
N PHE A 122 -11.57 10.45 -8.46
CA PHE A 122 -12.23 9.21 -8.06
C PHE A 122 -12.30 8.20 -9.22
N GLU A 123 -12.73 8.62 -10.41
CA GLU A 123 -12.79 7.77 -11.60
C GLU A 123 -11.42 7.24 -11.99
N SER A 124 -10.39 8.08 -11.96
CA SER A 124 -9.01 7.67 -12.26
C SER A 124 -8.49 6.58 -11.31
N LEU A 125 -8.77 6.70 -10.00
CA LEU A 125 -8.39 5.65 -9.05
C LEU A 125 -9.22 4.38 -9.24
N LEU A 126 -10.49 4.51 -9.58
CA LEU A 126 -11.36 3.37 -9.83
C LEU A 126 -10.90 2.56 -11.04
N GLU A 127 -10.53 3.22 -12.14
CA GLU A 127 -9.92 2.58 -13.31
C GLU A 127 -8.63 1.84 -12.94
N GLY A 128 -7.75 2.48 -12.15
CA GLY A 128 -6.53 1.85 -11.64
C GLY A 128 -6.83 0.60 -10.81
N TRP A 129 -7.79 0.69 -9.91
CA TRP A 129 -8.25 -0.45 -9.12
C TRP A 129 -8.81 -1.57 -9.99
N GLU A 130 -9.66 -1.27 -10.98
CA GLU A 130 -10.25 -2.26 -11.88
C GLU A 130 -9.20 -3.03 -12.65
N LYS A 131 -8.18 -2.33 -13.17
CA LYS A 131 -7.04 -2.93 -13.87
C LYS A 131 -6.28 -3.92 -12.99
N ILE A 132 -5.99 -3.56 -11.74
CA ILE A 132 -5.26 -4.44 -10.81
C ILE A 132 -6.17 -5.58 -10.35
N ASN A 133 -7.40 -5.27 -9.93
CA ASN A 133 -8.35 -6.27 -9.44
C ASN A 133 -8.71 -7.32 -10.50
N GLY A 134 -8.76 -6.94 -11.78
CA GLY A 134 -9.03 -7.86 -12.89
C GLY A 134 -7.96 -8.93 -13.09
N ASN A 135 -6.73 -8.67 -12.62
CA ASN A 135 -5.62 -9.64 -12.66
C ASN A 135 -5.52 -10.51 -11.40
N MET A 136 -6.33 -10.21 -10.37
CA MET A 136 -6.31 -10.95 -9.12
C MET A 136 -7.19 -12.21 -9.19
N VAL A 137 -6.73 -13.27 -8.54
CA VAL A 137 -7.56 -14.48 -8.37
C VAL A 137 -8.77 -14.19 -7.48
N GLU A 138 -9.87 -14.89 -7.71
CA GLU A 138 -11.05 -14.78 -6.84
C GLU A 138 -10.71 -15.20 -5.41
N PRO A 139 -11.23 -14.45 -4.40
CA PRO A 139 -11.03 -14.80 -3.00
C PRO A 139 -11.57 -16.19 -2.67
N LEU A 140 -10.75 -17.03 -2.04
CA LEU A 140 -11.16 -18.37 -1.59
C LEU A 140 -12.20 -18.30 -0.48
N PHE A 141 -12.18 -17.23 0.31
CA PHE A 141 -13.12 -17.02 1.42
C PHE A 141 -14.01 -15.81 1.10
N LYS A 142 -15.32 -16.02 1.17
CA LYS A 142 -16.37 -15.00 0.96
C LYS A 142 -16.82 -14.38 2.27
#